data_38906d644a9fb967cc91d23b80b8ad65
#
_entry.id   38906d644a9fb967cc91d23b80b8ad65
#
_cell.length_a   1.000
_cell.length_b   1.000
_cell.length_c   1.000
_cell.angle_alpha   90.00
_cell.angle_beta   90.00
_cell.angle_gamma   90.00
#
_symmetry.space_group_name_H-M   'P 1'
#
loop_
_entity.id
_entity.type
_entity.pdbx_description
1 polymer ?
#
loop_
_entity_poly.entity_id
_entity_poly.type
_entity_poly.pdbx_seq_one_letter_code
_entity_poly.pdbx_strand_id
1 'polypeptide(L)'
;MSEKRETRLFMISPRSMLTPDQLCRMVHAFGESAIVKETCYGCLVEAPRDTVREILSKVREKYTYEVFSKVRAYPCSDPRRCRAQHGTRPGYAQLEEEWALLSSIQYALEKVDEGARSVPGDQKKRISVNDFKKICEVH
;
A
#
# COMPACT_ATOMS: atom_id res chain seq x y z
N MET A 1 -14.27 25.51 -10.52
CA MET A 1 -14.37 24.18 -9.92
C MET A 1 -13.09 23.89 -9.18
N SER A 2 -13.18 23.61 -7.89
CA SER A 2 -11.99 23.16 -7.14
C SER A 2 -11.66 21.73 -7.55
N GLU A 3 -10.51 21.52 -8.15
CA GLU A 3 -10.00 20.18 -8.40
C GLU A 3 -9.88 19.44 -7.07
N LYS A 4 -10.48 18.26 -7.02
CA LYS A 4 -10.42 17.44 -5.82
C LYS A 4 -8.99 16.95 -5.61
N ARG A 5 -8.34 17.45 -4.56
CA ARG A 5 -7.01 17.01 -4.18
C ARG A 5 -7.07 15.67 -3.44
N GLU A 6 -6.08 14.85 -3.65
CA GLU A 6 -5.94 13.56 -3.01
C GLU A 6 -4.56 13.44 -2.39
N THR A 7 -4.50 12.85 -1.21
CA THR A 7 -3.23 12.50 -0.56
C THR A 7 -3.08 10.99 -0.59
N ARG A 8 -1.97 10.51 -1.12
CA ARG A 8 -1.63 9.09 -1.14
C ARG A 8 -0.29 8.83 -0.48
N LEU A 9 -0.23 7.72 0.23
CA LEU A 9 1.02 7.17 0.70
C LEU A 9 1.58 6.24 -0.38
N PHE A 10 2.80 6.51 -0.85
CA PHE A 10 3.54 5.60 -1.70
C PHE A 10 4.49 4.79 -0.80
N MET A 11 4.28 3.49 -0.77
CA MET A 11 5.03 2.56 0.08
C MET A 11 6.00 1.75 -0.78
N ILE A 12 7.25 1.72 -0.35
CA ILE A 12 8.29 0.91 -0.98
C ILE A 12 8.27 -0.47 -0.34
N SER A 13 8.23 -1.53 -1.17
CA SER A 13 8.35 -2.90 -0.67
C SER A 13 9.65 -3.11 0.12
N PRO A 14 9.62 -3.85 1.23
CA PRO A 14 10.84 -4.17 1.98
C PRO A 14 11.94 -4.87 1.15
N ARG A 15 11.58 -5.52 0.05
CA ARG A 15 12.53 -6.19 -0.85
C ARG A 15 13.17 -5.26 -1.87
N SER A 16 12.65 -4.04 -2.03
CA SER A 16 13.17 -3.10 -3.01
C SER A 16 14.44 -2.43 -2.50
N MET A 17 15.35 -2.12 -3.42
CA MET A 17 16.54 -1.32 -3.15
C MET A 17 16.27 0.19 -3.22
N LEU A 18 15.07 0.58 -3.62
CA LEU A 18 14.66 1.97 -3.70
C LEU A 18 14.57 2.58 -2.29
N THR A 19 15.13 3.78 -2.13
CA THR A 19 15.04 4.51 -0.86
C THR A 19 13.93 5.55 -0.88
N PRO A 20 13.39 5.95 0.28
CA PRO A 20 12.39 7.02 0.34
C PRO A 20 12.86 8.33 -0.31
N ASP A 21 14.10 8.73 -0.12
CA ASP A 21 14.68 9.92 -0.74
C ASP A 21 14.69 9.84 -2.27
N GLN A 22 15.10 8.71 -2.82
CA GLN A 22 15.08 8.47 -4.27
C GLN A 22 13.66 8.55 -4.82
N LEU A 23 12.69 7.95 -4.12
CA LEU A 23 11.28 8.01 -4.51
C LEU A 23 10.75 9.45 -4.50
N CYS A 24 11.07 10.23 -3.47
CA CYS A 24 10.67 11.64 -3.39
C CYS A 24 11.21 12.45 -4.56
N ARG A 25 12.48 12.29 -4.90
CA ARG A 25 13.09 12.97 -6.06
C ARG A 25 12.42 12.61 -7.36
N MET A 26 12.11 11.33 -7.54
CA MET A 26 11.43 10.84 -8.73
C MET A 26 10.02 11.42 -8.86
N VAL A 27 9.27 11.47 -7.77
CA VAL A 27 7.91 12.05 -7.75
C VAL A 27 7.95 13.54 -8.09
N HIS A 28 8.91 14.28 -7.54
CA HIS A 28 9.11 15.69 -7.88
C HIS A 28 9.42 15.90 -9.38
N ALA A 29 10.20 14.99 -9.96
CA ALA A 29 10.53 15.07 -11.38
C ALA A 29 9.30 14.81 -12.28
N PHE A 30 8.35 14.01 -11.83
CA PHE A 30 7.13 13.69 -12.59
C PHE A 30 5.98 14.68 -12.37
N GLY A 31 6.00 15.42 -11.27
CA GLY A 31 4.92 16.35 -10.94
C GLY A 31 5.41 17.51 -10.07
N GLU A 32 5.86 18.58 -10.70
CA GLU A 32 6.40 19.77 -10.03
C GLU A 32 5.41 20.44 -9.08
N SER A 33 4.11 20.37 -9.37
CA SER A 33 3.05 20.97 -8.55
C SER A 33 2.63 20.11 -7.36
N ALA A 34 3.11 18.89 -7.27
CA ALA A 34 2.75 17.98 -6.18
C ALA A 34 3.50 18.35 -4.89
N ILE A 35 2.78 18.25 -3.76
CA ILE A 35 3.41 18.34 -2.45
C ILE A 35 3.90 16.93 -2.10
N VAL A 36 5.20 16.80 -1.84
CA VAL A 36 5.82 15.52 -1.54
C VAL A 36 6.53 15.60 -0.20
N LYS A 37 6.29 14.61 0.64
CA LYS A 37 6.98 14.51 1.94
C LYS A 37 7.49 13.11 2.16
N GLU A 38 8.77 13.00 2.52
CA GLU A 38 9.41 11.75 2.83
C GLU A 38 8.81 11.13 4.10
N THR A 39 8.65 9.80 4.08
CA THR A 39 8.24 9.00 5.23
C THR A 39 9.19 7.80 5.38
N CYS A 40 9.06 7.08 6.50
CA CYS A 40 9.85 5.86 6.72
C CYS A 40 9.55 4.75 5.69
N TYR A 41 8.37 4.75 5.10
CA TYR A 41 7.93 3.74 4.14
C TYR A 41 8.06 4.16 2.69
N GLY A 42 8.33 5.43 2.42
CA GLY A 42 8.38 5.99 1.08
C GLY A 42 8.09 7.48 1.09
N CYS A 43 6.96 7.89 0.54
CA CYS A 43 6.57 9.30 0.57
C CYS A 43 5.05 9.49 0.61
N LEU A 44 4.64 10.66 1.11
CA LEU A 44 3.28 11.16 0.95
C LEU A 44 3.25 12.10 -0.25
N VAL A 45 2.26 11.94 -1.10
CA VAL A 45 2.07 12.78 -2.30
C VAL A 45 0.67 13.39 -2.25
N GLU A 46 0.60 14.70 -2.33
CA GLU A 46 -0.65 15.43 -2.38
C GLU A 46 -0.70 16.30 -3.63
N ALA A 47 -1.70 16.07 -4.46
CA ALA A 47 -1.91 16.79 -5.72
C ALA A 47 -3.37 16.59 -6.17
N PRO A 48 -3.80 17.24 -7.26
CA PRO A 48 -5.06 16.87 -7.90
C PRO A 48 -5.08 15.37 -8.20
N ARG A 49 -6.24 14.75 -8.04
CA ARG A 49 -6.41 13.30 -8.12
C ARG A 49 -5.80 12.66 -9.37
N ASP A 50 -6.04 13.28 -10.53
CA ASP A 50 -5.52 12.74 -11.79
C ASP A 50 -4.00 12.85 -11.88
N THR A 51 -3.43 13.92 -11.35
CA THR A 51 -1.98 14.12 -11.28
C THR A 51 -1.32 13.06 -10.41
N VAL A 52 -1.89 12.75 -9.24
CA VAL A 52 -1.37 11.70 -8.34
C VAL A 52 -1.37 10.34 -9.05
N ARG A 53 -2.43 10.02 -9.76
CA ARG A 53 -2.55 8.76 -10.51
C ARG A 53 -1.54 8.67 -11.64
N GLU A 54 -1.32 9.77 -12.36
CA GLU A 54 -0.31 9.84 -13.43
C GLU A 54 1.10 9.64 -12.86
N ILE A 55 1.43 10.31 -11.76
CA ILE A 55 2.71 10.14 -11.08
C ILE A 55 2.91 8.69 -10.64
N LEU A 56 1.91 8.09 -10.02
CA LEU A 56 1.96 6.69 -9.58
C LEU A 56 2.19 5.75 -10.75
N SER A 57 1.51 5.97 -11.87
CA SER A 57 1.68 5.18 -13.08
C SER A 57 3.12 5.24 -13.61
N LYS A 58 3.70 6.43 -13.68
CA LYS A 58 5.09 6.62 -14.11
C LYS A 58 6.10 5.98 -13.17
N VAL A 59 5.88 6.07 -11.87
CA VAL A 59 6.73 5.41 -10.87
C VAL A 59 6.67 3.89 -11.04
N ARG A 60 5.49 3.34 -11.25
CA ARG A 60 5.29 1.89 -11.41
C ARG A 60 5.83 1.35 -12.73
N GLU A 61 5.95 2.15 -13.76
CA GLU A 61 6.65 1.76 -14.99
C GLU A 61 8.12 1.45 -14.75
N LYS A 62 8.77 2.21 -13.85
CA LYS A 62 10.18 2.00 -13.48
C LYS A 62 10.37 0.94 -12.40
N TYR A 63 9.47 0.89 -11.44
CA TYR A 63 9.53 0.01 -10.27
C TYR A 63 8.27 -0.84 -10.19
N THR A 64 8.10 -1.68 -11.20
CA THR A 64 6.98 -2.63 -11.26
C THR A 64 6.99 -3.54 -10.03
N TYR A 65 5.87 -3.62 -9.34
CA TYR A 65 5.68 -4.43 -8.12
C TYR A 65 6.51 -4.02 -6.90
N GLU A 66 7.27 -2.94 -6.95
CA GLU A 66 8.10 -2.49 -5.83
C GLU A 66 7.49 -1.31 -5.07
N VAL A 67 6.59 -0.54 -5.70
CA VAL A 67 5.92 0.60 -5.09
C VAL A 67 4.42 0.38 -5.08
N PHE A 68 3.82 0.54 -3.92
CA PHE A 68 2.38 0.40 -3.69
C PHE A 68 1.81 1.69 -3.15
N SER A 69 0.53 1.93 -3.36
CA SER A 69 -0.10 3.16 -2.87
C SER A 69 -1.35 2.90 -2.06
N LYS A 70 -1.57 3.76 -1.10
CA LYS A 70 -2.76 3.77 -0.25
C LYS A 70 -3.26 5.20 -0.10
N VAL A 71 -4.57 5.40 -0.23
CA VAL A 71 -5.19 6.71 0.03
C VAL A 71 -5.06 7.04 1.52
N ARG A 72 -4.70 8.29 1.81
CA ARG A 72 -4.61 8.79 3.19
C ARG A 72 -5.76 9.76 3.47
N ALA A 73 -6.33 9.62 4.65
CA ALA A 73 -7.34 10.54 5.14
C ALA A 73 -6.76 11.88 5.64
N TYR A 74 -5.45 11.90 5.90
CA TYR A 74 -4.76 13.07 6.45
C TYR A 74 -3.96 13.79 5.36
N PRO A 75 -3.94 15.15 5.35
CA PRO A 75 -3.14 15.91 4.40
C PRO A 75 -1.64 15.78 4.70
N CYS A 76 -0.81 16.18 3.74
CA CYS A 76 0.64 16.20 3.91
C CYS A 76 1.12 17.13 5.03
N SER A 77 0.29 18.10 5.42
CA SER A 77 0.60 19.02 6.50
C SER A 77 0.50 18.41 7.91
N ASP A 78 -0.09 17.21 8.04
CA ASP A 78 -0.18 16.52 9.33
C ASP A 78 1.24 16.17 9.82
N PRO A 79 1.63 16.66 11.03
CA PRO A 79 2.99 16.43 11.55
C PRO A 79 3.25 14.99 11.95
N ARG A 80 2.20 14.18 12.16
CA ARG A 80 2.30 12.80 12.65
C ARG A 80 2.56 11.79 11.53
N ARG A 81 3.60 11.99 10.75
CA ARG A 81 4.00 11.10 9.66
C ARG A 81 5.31 10.35 9.91
N CYS A 82 6.03 10.71 10.96
CA CYS A 82 7.29 10.07 11.31
C CYS A 82 7.09 8.87 12.22
N ARG A 83 7.88 7.81 11.99
CA ARG A 83 7.82 6.56 12.77
C ARG A 83 7.96 6.79 14.28
N ALA A 84 8.80 7.73 14.68
CA ALA A 84 9.02 8.06 16.09
C ALA A 84 7.75 8.57 16.80
N GLN A 85 6.75 9.02 16.07
CA GLN A 85 5.50 9.58 16.62
C GLN A 85 4.29 8.64 16.44
N HIS A 86 4.50 7.44 15.99
CA HIS A 86 3.41 6.53 15.60
C HIS A 86 2.72 5.82 16.76
N GLY A 87 3.37 5.66 17.88
CA GLY A 87 2.92 4.76 18.94
C GLY A 87 1.49 4.98 19.45
N THR A 88 0.94 6.18 19.27
CA THR A 88 -0.40 6.54 19.70
C THR A 88 -1.37 6.80 18.54
N ARG A 89 -0.93 6.63 17.31
CA ARG A 89 -1.74 6.95 16.13
C ARG A 89 -2.68 5.82 15.76
N PRO A 90 -3.99 6.07 15.63
CA PRO A 90 -4.92 5.04 15.14
C PRO A 90 -4.51 4.51 13.76
N GLY A 91 -4.58 3.20 13.57
CA GLY A 91 -4.27 2.56 12.31
C GLY A 91 -2.78 2.31 12.04
N TYR A 92 -1.88 2.71 12.93
CA TYR A 92 -0.44 2.49 12.72
C TYR A 92 -0.06 1.01 12.69
N ALA A 93 -0.57 0.23 13.61
CA ALA A 93 -0.30 -1.22 13.65
C ALA A 93 -0.72 -1.91 12.35
N GLN A 94 -1.88 -1.54 11.81
CA GLN A 94 -2.37 -2.04 10.54
C GLN A 94 -1.43 -1.66 9.38
N LEU A 95 -0.97 -0.41 9.34
CA LEU A 95 -0.04 0.07 8.31
C LEU A 95 1.28 -0.71 8.33
N GLU A 96 1.79 -0.99 9.50
CA GLU A 96 3.03 -1.75 9.68
C GLU A 96 2.86 -3.21 9.20
N GLU A 97 1.74 -3.84 9.52
CA GLU A 97 1.40 -5.17 9.01
C GLU A 97 1.25 -5.19 7.48
N GLU A 98 0.53 -4.22 6.93
CA GLU A 98 0.37 -4.07 5.48
C GLU A 98 1.73 -3.92 4.78
N TRP A 99 2.62 -3.09 5.34
CA TRP A 99 3.96 -2.92 4.79
C TRP A 99 4.77 -4.23 4.81
N ALA A 100 4.71 -4.98 5.92
CA ALA A 100 5.39 -6.26 6.03
C ALA A 100 4.89 -7.29 4.99
N LEU A 101 3.59 -7.24 4.65
CA LEU A 101 3.00 -8.12 3.64
C LEU A 101 3.44 -7.79 2.21
N LEU A 102 3.96 -6.60 1.95
CA LEU A 102 4.35 -6.18 0.59
C LEU A 102 5.45 -7.08 0.00
N SER A 103 6.33 -7.65 0.82
CA SER A 103 7.33 -8.61 0.34
C SER A 103 6.68 -9.82 -0.32
N SER A 104 5.67 -10.38 0.31
CA SER A 104 4.94 -11.54 -0.22
C SER A 104 4.12 -11.19 -1.44
N ILE A 105 3.50 -10.00 -1.44
CA ILE A 105 2.72 -9.50 -2.58
C ILE A 105 3.63 -9.28 -3.78
N GLN A 106 4.78 -8.66 -3.58
CA GLN A 106 5.76 -8.45 -4.65
C GLN A 106 6.21 -9.78 -5.25
N TYR A 107 6.57 -10.73 -4.41
CA TYR A 107 6.96 -12.07 -4.86
C TYR A 107 5.85 -12.74 -5.67
N ALA A 108 4.61 -12.69 -5.20
CA ALA A 108 3.47 -13.29 -5.88
C ALA A 108 3.21 -12.64 -7.26
N LEU A 109 3.29 -11.31 -7.34
CA LEU A 109 3.11 -10.58 -8.60
C LEU A 109 4.20 -10.91 -9.62
N GLU A 110 5.45 -11.01 -9.19
CA GLU A 110 6.57 -11.42 -10.03
C GLU A 110 6.34 -12.84 -10.57
N LYS A 111 5.84 -13.75 -9.75
CA LYS A 111 5.54 -15.12 -10.15
C LYS A 111 4.37 -15.20 -11.13
N VAL A 112 3.35 -14.38 -10.97
CA VAL A 112 2.24 -14.28 -11.92
C VAL A 112 2.73 -13.81 -13.28
N ASP A 113 3.65 -12.83 -13.33
CA ASP A 113 4.27 -12.38 -14.57
C ASP A 113 5.09 -13.48 -15.25
N GLU A 114 5.72 -14.36 -14.48
CA GLU A 114 6.45 -15.52 -15.01
C GLU A 114 5.51 -16.64 -15.49
N GLY A 115 4.18 -16.45 -15.40
CA GLY A 115 3.18 -17.40 -15.86
C GLY A 115 2.67 -18.36 -14.79
N ALA A 116 3.00 -18.15 -13.53
CA ALA A 116 2.44 -18.95 -12.43
C ALA A 116 0.91 -18.79 -12.35
N ARG A 117 0.22 -19.87 -12.07
CA ARG A 117 -1.23 -19.88 -11.88
C ARG A 117 -1.55 -20.15 -10.42
N SER A 118 -2.63 -19.55 -9.94
CA SER A 118 -3.13 -19.88 -8.60
C SER A 118 -3.59 -21.32 -8.55
N VAL A 119 -3.17 -22.03 -7.51
CA VAL A 119 -3.73 -23.35 -7.20
C VAL A 119 -5.10 -23.12 -6.55
N PRO A 120 -6.17 -23.78 -7.04
CA PRO A 120 -7.44 -23.70 -6.36
C PRO A 120 -7.28 -24.18 -4.91
N GLY A 121 -7.58 -23.31 -3.97
CA GLY A 121 -7.62 -23.72 -2.57
C GLY A 121 -8.70 -24.79 -2.37
N ASP A 122 -8.52 -25.63 -1.36
CA ASP A 122 -9.56 -26.57 -0.97
C ASP A 122 -10.88 -25.83 -0.78
N GLN A 123 -11.88 -26.23 -1.57
CA GLN A 123 -13.21 -25.66 -1.41
C GLN A 123 -13.73 -26.07 -0.03
N LYS A 124 -13.72 -25.12 0.89
CA LYS A 124 -14.34 -25.32 2.19
C LYS A 124 -15.82 -25.54 1.99
N LYS A 125 -16.27 -26.78 2.22
CA LYS A 125 -17.70 -27.06 2.20
C LYS A 125 -18.38 -26.25 3.31
N ARG A 126 -19.46 -25.57 2.95
CA ARG A 126 -20.29 -24.91 3.96
C ARG A 126 -20.85 -25.97 4.91
N ILE A 127 -20.64 -25.79 6.18
CA ILE A 127 -21.25 -26.64 7.22
C ILE A 127 -22.73 -26.27 7.31
N SER A 128 -23.60 -27.27 7.27
CA SER A 128 -25.04 -27.06 7.48
C SER A 128 -25.30 -26.62 8.93
N VAL A 129 -26.40 -25.92 9.15
CA VAL A 129 -26.79 -25.50 10.51
C VAL A 129 -26.96 -26.73 11.43
N ASN A 130 -27.47 -27.82 10.92
CA ASN A 130 -27.66 -29.06 11.70
C ASN A 130 -26.31 -29.69 12.09
N ASP A 131 -25.34 -29.73 11.18
CA ASP A 131 -24.01 -30.24 11.47
C ASP A 131 -23.27 -29.33 12.47
N PHE A 132 -23.42 -28.03 12.35
CA PHE A 132 -22.87 -27.07 13.30
C PHE A 132 -23.46 -27.27 14.72
N LYS A 133 -24.79 -27.49 14.83
CA LYS A 133 -25.43 -27.79 16.10
C LYS A 133 -24.88 -29.07 16.73
N LYS A 134 -24.69 -30.13 15.94
CA LYS A 134 -24.11 -31.38 16.43
C LYS A 134 -22.71 -31.19 16.96
N ILE A 135 -21.88 -30.38 16.30
CA ILE A 135 -20.50 -30.06 16.75
C ILE A 135 -20.56 -29.31 18.11
N CYS A 136 -21.49 -28.38 18.28
CA CYS A 136 -21.65 -27.63 19.52
C CYS A 136 -22.21 -28.47 20.68
N GLU A 137 -22.96 -29.51 20.41
CA GLU A 137 -23.58 -30.42 21.40
C GLU A 137 -22.62 -31.51 21.91
N VAL A 138 -21.49 -31.72 21.22
CA VAL A 138 -20.48 -32.70 21.63
C VAL A 138 -19.54 -32.04 22.65
N HIS A 139 -19.56 -32.53 23.85
CA HIS A 139 -18.72 -32.07 24.97
C HIS A 139 -17.61 -33.06 25.27
#